data_0a738495e9dd90c6842a05e166644b4d
#
_entry.id   0a738495e9dd90c6842a05e166644b4d
#
_cell.length_a   1.000
_cell.length_b   1.000
_cell.length_c   1.000
_cell.angle_alpha   90.00
_cell.angle_beta   90.00
_cell.angle_gamma   90.00
#
_symmetry.space_group_name_H-M   'P 1'
#
loop_
_entity.id
_entity.type
_entity.pdbx_description
1 polymer ?
#
loop_
_entity_poly.entity_id
_entity_poly.type
_entity_poly.pdbx_seq_one_letter_code
_entity_poly.pdbx_strand_id
1 'polypeptide(L)'
;KNVHCSGALQTLQSAPYCLCGQINFSEWNAVHKSEFIQIRRFIVKLGKMLHKYGTPAFRLEAYLHEVAAYLGVHASFLSTPTSLTFVIWSDKHEDEYNHAARVNPGDLDMNLLSLTDELAIQLLTGELSLTEADKRLDEISVSPSPYGKLLTGLAFGLSTGSFAMLMGASLREVMWSGLLGIVAYFWTLWAQYSKRVNLMLEPVTSFVAGLLACAISYYIAPGVNIPLMVLSSVIILVPGLSLTMGLAELSSRNLMSGTARIMDAIMQLFKLYFGAFLGISVGFSLFGANEFVPEASLPFWATWLAVFLL
;
A
#
# COMPACT_ATOMS: atom_id res chain seq x y z
N LYS A 1 -9.31 39.86 -40.74
CA LYS A 1 -8.54 41.12 -40.67
C LYS A 1 -7.07 40.72 -40.67
N ASN A 2 -6.44 40.87 -41.84
CA ASN A 2 -5.01 40.69 -42.08
C ASN A 2 -4.24 41.77 -41.32
N VAL A 3 -3.34 41.40 -40.45
CA VAL A 3 -2.31 42.28 -39.90
C VAL A 3 -0.98 41.86 -40.50
N HIS A 4 -0.45 42.74 -41.35
CA HIS A 4 0.85 42.66 -41.97
C HIS A 4 1.97 42.59 -40.93
N CYS A 5 2.70 41.50 -40.88
CA CYS A 5 4.06 41.42 -40.32
C CYS A 5 5.07 41.65 -41.45
N SER A 6 5.27 42.91 -41.80
CA SER A 6 6.26 43.32 -42.83
C SER A 6 7.09 44.49 -42.27
N GLY A 7 7.87 44.27 -41.22
CA GLY A 7 8.64 45.35 -40.64
C GLY A 7 9.82 44.95 -39.75
N ALA A 8 10.01 43.67 -39.44
CA ALA A 8 11.03 43.21 -38.50
C ALA A 8 12.21 42.43 -39.12
N LEU A 9 12.28 42.36 -40.45
CA LEU A 9 13.30 41.53 -41.15
C LEU A 9 14.45 42.36 -41.78
N GLN A 10 14.49 43.69 -41.58
CA GLN A 10 15.53 44.53 -42.22
C GLN A 10 16.60 45.10 -41.31
N THR A 11 16.63 44.77 -39.99
CA THR A 11 17.66 45.34 -39.05
C THR A 11 18.62 44.31 -38.44
N LEU A 12 18.68 43.08 -38.97
CA LEU A 12 19.61 42.04 -38.47
C LEU A 12 20.68 41.63 -39.49
N GLN A 13 21.04 42.49 -40.43
CA GLN A 13 22.05 42.20 -41.48
C GLN A 13 23.47 42.71 -41.18
N SER A 14 23.79 43.08 -39.92
CA SER A 14 25.16 43.54 -39.56
C SER A 14 25.62 43.03 -38.20
N ALA A 15 25.60 41.71 -37.99
CA ALA A 15 26.38 41.09 -36.90
C ALA A 15 27.21 39.93 -37.49
N PRO A 16 28.56 40.02 -37.43
CA PRO A 16 29.42 38.93 -37.89
C PRO A 16 29.44 37.82 -36.85
N TYR A 17 29.34 36.59 -37.36
CA TYR A 17 29.54 35.32 -36.66
C TYR A 17 28.52 34.90 -35.60
N CYS A 18 27.29 34.58 -36.05
CA CYS A 18 26.52 33.53 -35.43
C CYS A 18 26.94 32.20 -36.04
N LEU A 19 27.71 31.41 -35.26
CA LEU A 19 27.81 29.95 -35.40
C LEU A 19 26.46 29.33 -35.04
N CYS A 20 25.43 29.59 -35.82
CA CYS A 20 24.18 28.90 -35.76
C CYS A 20 24.37 27.62 -36.58
N GLY A 21 24.91 26.57 -35.94
CA GLY A 21 24.85 25.24 -36.51
C GLY A 21 23.39 25.00 -36.92
N GLN A 22 23.18 24.63 -38.17
CA GLN A 22 21.87 24.25 -38.71
C GLN A 22 21.39 23.06 -37.86
N ILE A 23 20.63 23.35 -36.81
CA ILE A 23 19.91 22.31 -36.08
C ILE A 23 18.87 21.78 -37.07
N ASN A 24 19.13 20.58 -37.55
CA ASN A 24 18.30 19.91 -38.54
C ASN A 24 16.91 19.74 -37.87
N PHE A 25 15.85 20.26 -38.49
CA PHE A 25 14.48 20.24 -37.94
C PHE A 25 14.03 18.80 -37.58
N SER A 26 14.59 17.80 -38.28
CA SER A 26 14.41 16.36 -37.95
C SER A 26 15.11 15.93 -36.67
N GLU A 27 16.28 16.49 -36.37
CA GLU A 27 17.02 16.22 -35.12
C GLU A 27 16.38 16.91 -33.93
N TRP A 28 15.87 18.13 -34.12
CA TRP A 28 15.14 18.87 -33.10
C TRP A 28 13.84 18.14 -32.70
N ASN A 29 13.06 17.65 -33.67
CA ASN A 29 11.87 16.82 -33.43
C ASN A 29 12.22 15.49 -32.78
N ALA A 30 13.35 14.86 -33.11
CA ALA A 30 13.79 13.59 -32.52
C ALA A 30 14.19 13.75 -31.04
N VAL A 31 14.87 14.86 -30.69
CA VAL A 31 15.26 15.14 -29.28
C VAL A 31 14.00 15.37 -28.43
N HIS A 32 13.05 16.18 -28.88
CA HIS A 32 11.81 16.42 -28.16
C HIS A 32 10.94 15.15 -28.03
N LYS A 33 10.93 14.29 -29.04
CA LYS A 33 10.24 13.00 -29.00
C LYS A 33 10.88 12.04 -27.99
N SER A 34 12.22 12.04 -27.86
CA SER A 34 12.93 11.21 -26.88
C SER A 34 12.66 11.67 -25.44
N GLU A 35 12.61 12.99 -25.22
CA GLU A 35 12.28 13.59 -23.94
C GLU A 35 10.85 13.24 -23.49
N PHE A 36 9.86 13.39 -24.38
CA PHE A 36 8.48 13.00 -24.11
C PHE A 36 8.35 11.51 -23.77
N ILE A 37 9.13 10.64 -24.45
CA ILE A 37 9.17 9.20 -24.15
C ILE A 37 9.71 8.95 -22.73
N GLN A 38 10.71 9.69 -22.29
CA GLN A 38 11.26 9.56 -20.93
C GLN A 38 10.25 10.03 -19.88
N ILE A 39 9.64 11.19 -20.08
CA ILE A 39 8.62 11.76 -19.20
C ILE A 39 7.46 10.77 -19.00
N ARG A 40 6.88 10.26 -20.09
CA ARG A 40 5.75 9.33 -20.00
C ARG A 40 6.12 8.03 -19.30
N ARG A 41 7.33 7.49 -19.53
CA ARG A 41 7.82 6.27 -18.86
C ARG A 41 7.96 6.51 -17.36
N PHE A 42 8.53 7.63 -16.97
CA PHE A 42 8.69 8.00 -15.57
C PHE A 42 7.33 8.16 -14.87
N ILE A 43 6.38 8.89 -15.45
CA ILE A 43 5.03 9.09 -14.87
C ILE A 43 4.31 7.75 -14.70
N VAL A 44 4.34 6.87 -15.70
CA VAL A 44 3.73 5.54 -15.63
C VAL A 44 4.39 4.69 -14.53
N LYS A 45 5.71 4.73 -14.42
CA LYS A 45 6.47 4.01 -13.41
C LYS A 45 6.16 4.53 -12.01
N LEU A 46 6.21 5.84 -11.81
CA LEU A 46 5.87 6.50 -10.54
C LEU A 46 4.44 6.16 -10.10
N GLY A 47 3.47 6.27 -11.00
CA GLY A 47 2.07 5.94 -10.70
C GLY A 47 1.88 4.47 -10.30
N LYS A 48 2.53 3.54 -10.99
CA LYS A 48 2.51 2.11 -10.61
C LYS A 48 3.12 1.84 -9.25
N MET A 49 4.20 2.56 -8.89
CA MET A 49 4.87 2.39 -7.60
C MET A 49 4.04 2.98 -6.46
N LEU A 50 3.55 4.20 -6.59
CA LEU A 50 2.65 4.82 -5.61
C LEU A 50 1.41 3.97 -5.38
N HIS A 51 0.82 3.41 -6.44
CA HIS A 51 -0.32 2.50 -6.31
C HIS A 51 0.06 1.21 -5.57
N LYS A 52 1.20 0.60 -5.91
CA LYS A 52 1.72 -0.62 -5.25
C LYS A 52 1.95 -0.40 -3.76
N TYR A 53 2.35 0.81 -3.36
CA TYR A 53 2.61 1.17 -1.95
C TYR A 53 1.35 1.66 -1.20
N GLY A 54 0.17 1.53 -1.81
CA GLY A 54 -1.12 1.72 -1.15
C GLY A 54 -1.63 3.15 -1.11
N THR A 55 -1.14 4.03 -1.98
CA THR A 55 -1.67 5.41 -2.07
C THR A 55 -3.15 5.41 -2.47
N PRO A 56 -4.03 6.17 -1.76
CA PRO A 56 -5.43 6.33 -2.16
C PRO A 56 -5.58 6.94 -3.55
N ALA A 57 -6.61 6.52 -4.31
CA ALA A 57 -6.81 6.92 -5.71
C ALA A 57 -6.80 8.45 -5.91
N PHE A 58 -7.55 9.18 -5.09
CA PHE A 58 -7.65 10.65 -5.20
C PHE A 58 -6.29 11.35 -4.98
N ARG A 59 -5.48 10.84 -4.06
CA ARG A 59 -4.16 11.39 -3.77
C ARG A 59 -3.16 11.04 -4.86
N LEU A 60 -3.22 9.81 -5.38
CA LEU A 60 -2.40 9.34 -6.49
C LEU A 60 -2.62 10.18 -7.74
N GLU A 61 -3.89 10.40 -8.13
CA GLU A 61 -4.25 11.18 -9.31
C GLU A 61 -3.79 12.64 -9.18
N ALA A 62 -4.07 13.28 -8.03
CA ALA A 62 -3.63 14.66 -7.77
C ALA A 62 -2.10 14.81 -7.86
N TYR A 63 -1.38 13.86 -7.28
CA TYR A 63 0.07 13.87 -7.29
C TYR A 63 0.68 13.69 -8.67
N LEU A 64 0.14 12.76 -9.45
CA LEU A 64 0.57 12.57 -10.84
C LEU A 64 0.25 13.77 -11.73
N HIS A 65 -0.85 14.48 -11.46
CA HIS A 65 -1.17 15.73 -12.15
C HIS A 65 -0.14 16.82 -11.87
N GLU A 66 0.28 16.96 -10.61
CA GLU A 66 1.31 17.93 -10.21
C GLU A 66 2.66 17.64 -10.90
N VAL A 67 3.09 16.37 -10.89
CA VAL A 67 4.32 15.94 -11.57
C VAL A 67 4.23 16.14 -13.08
N ALA A 68 3.10 15.82 -13.71
CA ALA A 68 2.88 16.03 -15.15
C ALA A 68 2.96 17.52 -15.52
N ALA A 69 2.32 18.38 -14.73
CA ALA A 69 2.36 19.84 -14.93
C ALA A 69 3.80 20.39 -14.78
N TYR A 70 4.56 19.93 -13.79
CA TYR A 70 5.96 20.31 -13.61
C TYR A 70 6.83 19.91 -14.81
N LEU A 71 6.59 18.71 -15.35
CA LEU A 71 7.31 18.19 -16.53
C LEU A 71 6.81 18.76 -17.86
N GLY A 72 5.86 19.70 -17.84
CA GLY A 72 5.35 20.39 -19.02
C GLY A 72 4.51 19.52 -19.97
N VAL A 73 3.80 18.52 -19.43
CA VAL A 73 2.88 17.67 -20.19
C VAL A 73 1.48 17.74 -19.58
N HIS A 74 0.47 17.60 -20.44
CA HIS A 74 -0.91 17.43 -20.02
C HIS A 74 -1.19 15.95 -19.79
N ALA A 75 -1.95 15.65 -18.76
CA ALA A 75 -2.29 14.27 -18.47
C ALA A 75 -3.66 14.14 -17.82
N SER A 76 -4.29 12.99 -18.00
CA SER A 76 -5.47 12.56 -17.26
C SER A 76 -5.22 11.16 -16.71
N PHE A 77 -5.52 10.98 -15.45
CA PHE A 77 -5.29 9.73 -14.74
C PHE A 77 -6.59 9.18 -14.20
N LEU A 78 -6.74 7.87 -14.27
CA LEU A 78 -7.83 7.15 -13.63
C LEU A 78 -7.25 5.99 -12.86
N SER A 79 -7.38 6.03 -11.53
CA SER A 79 -6.90 5.00 -10.62
C SER A 79 -8.05 4.18 -10.05
N THR A 80 -7.95 2.87 -10.19
CA THR A 80 -8.80 1.90 -9.51
C THR A 80 -7.92 0.87 -8.79
N PRO A 81 -8.42 0.11 -7.82
CA PRO A 81 -7.58 -0.86 -7.08
C PRO A 81 -6.91 -1.91 -7.97
N THR A 82 -7.47 -2.21 -9.15
CA THR A 82 -6.98 -3.25 -10.06
C THR A 82 -6.48 -2.75 -11.40
N SER A 83 -6.64 -1.46 -11.69
CA SER A 83 -6.18 -0.88 -12.96
C SER A 83 -5.80 0.58 -12.83
N LEU A 84 -4.79 0.98 -13.60
CA LEU A 84 -4.36 2.37 -13.76
C LEU A 84 -4.45 2.72 -15.23
N THR A 85 -5.08 3.85 -15.54
CA THR A 85 -5.14 4.39 -16.90
C THR A 85 -4.43 5.73 -16.93
N PHE A 86 -3.53 5.88 -17.87
CA PHE A 86 -2.73 7.07 -18.11
C PHE A 86 -3.03 7.58 -19.50
N VAL A 87 -3.48 8.81 -19.61
CA VAL A 87 -3.60 9.54 -20.87
C VAL A 87 -2.69 10.74 -20.78
N ILE A 88 -1.63 10.79 -21.59
CA ILE A 88 -0.60 11.82 -21.53
C ILE A 88 -0.45 12.43 -22.93
N TRP A 89 -0.52 13.76 -23.03
CA TRP A 89 -0.34 14.50 -24.29
C TRP A 89 0.48 15.76 -24.05
N SER A 90 0.98 16.31 -25.14
CA SER A 90 1.76 17.54 -25.12
C SER A 90 1.31 18.42 -26.29
N ASP A 91 1.25 19.72 -26.09
CA ASP A 91 0.93 20.69 -27.17
C ASP A 91 1.95 20.68 -28.32
N LYS A 92 3.13 20.10 -28.08
CA LYS A 92 4.22 19.99 -29.05
C LYS A 92 4.11 18.75 -29.95
N HIS A 93 3.25 17.80 -29.60
CA HIS A 93 3.07 16.53 -30.32
C HIS A 93 1.59 16.25 -30.54
N GLU A 94 1.23 15.86 -31.75
CA GLU A 94 -0.15 15.49 -32.12
C GLU A 94 -0.58 14.14 -31.52
N ASP A 95 0.40 13.35 -31.04
CA ASP A 95 0.16 11.99 -30.53
C ASP A 95 -0.24 12.03 -29.05
N GLU A 96 -1.42 11.51 -28.74
CA GLU A 96 -1.82 11.16 -27.37
C GLU A 96 -1.29 9.78 -27.00
N TYR A 97 -0.68 9.68 -25.81
CA TYR A 97 -0.23 8.41 -25.29
C TYR A 97 -1.23 7.85 -24.28
N ASN A 98 -1.90 6.77 -24.68
CA ASN A 98 -2.83 6.03 -23.84
C ASN A 98 -2.17 4.74 -23.33
N HIS A 99 -2.12 4.56 -22.01
CA HIS A 99 -1.58 3.37 -21.36
C HIS A 99 -2.51 2.89 -20.24
N ALA A 100 -3.06 1.69 -20.42
CA ALA A 100 -3.80 1.00 -19.36
C ALA A 100 -2.94 -0.14 -18.79
N ALA A 101 -2.77 -0.17 -17.48
CA ALA A 101 -2.01 -1.19 -16.79
C ALA A 101 -2.90 -1.90 -15.78
N ARG A 102 -2.92 -3.22 -15.84
CA ARG A 102 -3.50 -4.03 -14.77
C ARG A 102 -2.50 -4.07 -13.60
N VAL A 103 -2.98 -3.75 -12.42
CA VAL A 103 -2.20 -3.74 -11.18
C VAL A 103 -2.92 -4.58 -10.12
N ASN A 104 -2.19 -5.10 -9.16
CA ASN A 104 -2.81 -5.70 -7.99
C ASN A 104 -3.09 -4.60 -6.97
N PRO A 105 -4.14 -4.74 -6.13
CA PRO A 105 -4.33 -3.85 -5.00
C PRO A 105 -3.03 -3.76 -4.20
N GLY A 106 -2.57 -2.55 -3.96
CA GLY A 106 -1.32 -2.32 -3.23
C GLY A 106 -1.50 -2.54 -1.73
N ASP A 107 -0.54 -3.19 -1.12
CA ASP A 107 -0.42 -3.23 0.33
C ASP A 107 0.28 -1.94 0.80
N LEU A 108 -0.16 -1.40 1.94
CA LEU A 108 0.44 -0.19 2.46
C LEU A 108 1.86 -0.46 2.95
N ASP A 109 2.85 0.08 2.26
CA ASP A 109 4.24 0.14 2.69
C ASP A 109 4.62 1.60 2.95
N MET A 110 4.52 2.02 4.21
CA MET A 110 4.80 3.41 4.63
C MET A 110 6.25 3.82 4.36
N ASN A 111 7.20 2.89 4.44
CA ASN A 111 8.61 3.19 4.19
C ASN A 111 8.85 3.49 2.72
N LEU A 112 8.42 2.61 1.82
CA LEU A 112 8.59 2.80 0.39
C LEU A 112 7.73 3.97 -0.12
N LEU A 113 6.57 4.19 0.46
CA LEU A 113 5.72 5.34 0.16
C LEU A 113 6.43 6.66 0.53
N SER A 114 7.00 6.76 1.74
CA SER A 114 7.73 7.96 2.20
C SER A 114 8.94 8.25 1.33
N LEU A 115 9.73 7.23 0.96
CA LEU A 115 10.88 7.38 0.07
C LEU A 115 10.47 7.84 -1.34
N THR A 116 9.32 7.35 -1.84
CA THR A 116 8.81 7.74 -3.15
C THR A 116 8.24 9.17 -3.12
N ASP A 117 7.59 9.56 -2.04
CA ASP A 117 7.08 10.91 -1.82
C ASP A 117 8.24 11.93 -1.74
N GLU A 118 9.27 11.63 -0.96
CA GLU A 118 10.48 12.45 -0.85
C GLU A 118 11.18 12.62 -2.21
N LEU A 119 11.33 11.53 -2.97
CA LEU A 119 11.92 11.59 -4.32
C LEU A 119 11.14 12.54 -5.24
N ALA A 120 9.83 12.49 -5.19
CA ALA A 120 9.04 13.34 -6.07
C ALA A 120 9.02 14.80 -5.60
N ILE A 121 9.10 15.08 -4.30
CA ILE A 121 9.31 16.43 -3.79
C ILE A 121 10.65 16.98 -4.30
N GLN A 122 11.74 16.20 -4.24
CA GLN A 122 13.06 16.59 -4.75
C GLN A 122 13.04 16.84 -6.27
N LEU A 123 12.23 16.09 -7.03
CA LEU A 123 12.02 16.37 -8.45
C LEU A 123 11.26 17.69 -8.66
N LEU A 124 10.16 17.92 -7.93
CA LEU A 124 9.32 19.11 -8.04
C LEU A 124 10.06 20.39 -7.60
N THR A 125 10.98 20.30 -6.66
CA THR A 125 11.84 21.42 -6.23
C THR A 125 13.00 21.67 -7.19
N GLY A 126 13.22 20.77 -8.17
CA GLY A 126 14.32 20.90 -9.13
C GLY A 126 15.69 20.46 -8.57
N GLU A 127 15.74 19.82 -7.43
CA GLU A 127 16.95 19.27 -6.83
C GLU A 127 17.48 18.04 -7.57
N LEU A 128 16.58 17.31 -8.25
CA LEU A 128 16.89 16.11 -9.02
C LEU A 128 16.51 16.30 -10.48
N SER A 129 17.36 15.80 -11.38
CA SER A 129 17.00 15.65 -12.79
C SER A 129 16.07 14.44 -12.99
N LEU A 130 15.28 14.47 -14.09
CA LEU A 130 14.36 13.37 -14.43
C LEU A 130 15.09 12.00 -14.53
N THR A 131 16.31 12.00 -15.06
CA THR A 131 17.12 10.79 -15.22
C THR A 131 17.63 10.22 -13.90
N GLU A 132 17.95 11.08 -12.94
CA GLU A 132 18.34 10.68 -11.58
C GLU A 132 17.13 10.21 -10.79
N ALA A 133 16.00 10.90 -10.92
CA ALA A 133 14.74 10.50 -10.30
C ALA A 133 14.30 9.10 -10.78
N ASP A 134 14.43 8.80 -12.08
CA ASP A 134 14.08 7.47 -12.62
C ASP A 134 14.99 6.36 -12.07
N LYS A 135 16.29 6.62 -11.91
CA LYS A 135 17.24 5.67 -11.30
C LYS A 135 16.94 5.45 -9.81
N ARG A 136 16.74 6.52 -9.04
CA ARG A 136 16.39 6.40 -7.62
C ARG A 136 15.06 5.67 -7.42
N LEU A 137 14.11 5.86 -8.32
CA LEU A 137 12.85 5.13 -8.28
C LEU A 137 13.08 3.62 -8.44
N ASP A 138 14.03 3.18 -9.30
CA ASP A 138 14.43 1.77 -9.40
C ASP A 138 15.07 1.27 -8.10
N GLU A 139 15.95 2.04 -7.49
CA GLU A 139 16.61 1.70 -6.23
C GLU A 139 15.58 1.52 -5.09
N ILE A 140 14.61 2.43 -4.99
CA ILE A 140 13.51 2.34 -4.02
C ILE A 140 12.70 1.05 -4.24
N SER A 141 12.45 0.68 -5.49
CA SER A 141 11.64 -0.52 -5.81
C SER A 141 12.23 -1.83 -5.32
N VAL A 142 13.55 -1.89 -5.14
CA VAL A 142 14.33 -3.07 -4.71
C VAL A 142 14.81 -2.91 -3.25
N SER A 143 14.54 -1.77 -2.62
CA SER A 143 14.97 -1.51 -1.26
C SER A 143 14.37 -2.54 -0.28
N PRO A 144 15.23 -3.21 0.53
CA PRO A 144 14.75 -4.17 1.51
C PRO A 144 14.03 -3.44 2.67
N SER A 145 13.10 -4.15 3.31
CA SER A 145 12.50 -3.64 4.54
C SER A 145 13.57 -3.31 5.58
N PRO A 146 13.50 -2.15 6.26
CA PRO A 146 14.45 -1.74 7.28
C PRO A 146 14.43 -2.65 8.52
N TYR A 147 13.36 -3.43 8.69
CA TYR A 147 13.18 -4.28 9.85
C TYR A 147 13.52 -5.74 9.54
N GLY A 148 14.32 -6.37 10.40
CA GLY A 148 14.63 -7.79 10.31
C GLY A 148 13.42 -8.66 10.64
N LYS A 149 13.37 -9.88 10.07
CA LYS A 149 12.27 -10.84 10.27
C LYS A 149 11.99 -11.16 11.74
N LEU A 150 13.03 -11.21 12.58
CA LEU A 150 12.86 -11.47 14.02
C LEU A 150 12.13 -10.32 14.71
N LEU A 151 12.53 -9.06 14.43
CA LEU A 151 11.90 -7.88 15.02
C LEU A 151 10.43 -7.76 14.59
N THR A 152 10.14 -8.04 13.32
CA THR A 152 8.75 -8.06 12.81
C THR A 152 7.92 -9.16 13.52
N GLY A 153 8.48 -10.34 13.73
CA GLY A 153 7.79 -11.41 14.48
C GLY A 153 7.50 -11.05 15.93
N LEU A 154 8.45 -10.39 16.61
CA LEU A 154 8.23 -9.88 17.97
C LEU A 154 7.14 -8.78 17.98
N ALA A 155 7.14 -7.88 16.99
CA ALA A 155 6.11 -6.87 16.84
C ALA A 155 4.71 -7.48 16.66
N PHE A 156 4.59 -8.57 15.88
CA PHE A 156 3.33 -9.32 15.76
C PHE A 156 2.85 -9.85 17.12
N GLY A 157 3.73 -10.49 17.89
CA GLY A 157 3.39 -10.99 19.22
C GLY A 157 3.01 -9.88 20.19
N LEU A 158 3.75 -8.77 20.20
CA LEU A 158 3.46 -7.62 21.05
C LEU A 158 2.13 -6.95 20.70
N SER A 159 1.86 -6.70 19.41
CA SER A 159 0.61 -6.09 18.98
C SER A 159 -0.61 -6.95 19.30
N THR A 160 -0.55 -8.26 19.07
CA THR A 160 -1.65 -9.17 19.38
C THR A 160 -1.89 -9.29 20.89
N GLY A 161 -0.82 -9.36 21.68
CA GLY A 161 -0.91 -9.34 23.15
C GLY A 161 -1.47 -8.02 23.68
N SER A 162 -1.01 -6.89 23.13
CA SER A 162 -1.51 -5.55 23.49
C SER A 162 -2.99 -5.38 23.16
N PHE A 163 -3.43 -5.89 22.03
CA PHE A 163 -4.85 -5.87 21.66
C PHE A 163 -5.70 -6.71 22.62
N ALA A 164 -5.23 -7.91 23.01
CA ALA A 164 -5.90 -8.71 24.03
C ALA A 164 -6.03 -7.93 25.36
N MET A 165 -4.98 -7.20 25.74
CA MET A 165 -4.96 -6.37 26.93
C MET A 165 -5.98 -5.23 26.85
N LEU A 166 -6.13 -4.58 25.69
CA LEU A 166 -7.17 -3.58 25.44
C LEU A 166 -8.59 -4.15 25.57
N MET A 167 -8.78 -5.40 25.16
CA MET A 167 -10.05 -6.10 25.29
C MET A 167 -10.36 -6.58 26.72
N GLY A 168 -9.50 -6.28 27.69
CA GLY A 168 -9.70 -6.63 29.10
C GLY A 168 -9.34 -8.08 29.42
N ALA A 169 -8.46 -8.70 28.62
CA ALA A 169 -7.97 -10.05 28.85
C ALA A 169 -7.16 -10.18 30.15
N SER A 170 -7.17 -11.37 30.74
CA SER A 170 -6.26 -11.74 31.83
C SER A 170 -4.81 -11.86 31.33
N LEU A 171 -3.84 -11.82 32.22
CA LEU A 171 -2.42 -11.94 31.87
C LEU A 171 -2.11 -13.25 31.11
N ARG A 172 -2.80 -14.34 31.44
CA ARG A 172 -2.66 -15.60 30.72
C ARG A 172 -3.11 -15.49 29.27
N GLU A 173 -4.28 -14.91 29.07
CA GLU A 173 -4.85 -14.71 27.72
C GLU A 173 -3.98 -13.79 26.87
N VAL A 174 -3.40 -12.73 27.47
CA VAL A 174 -2.46 -11.83 26.81
C VAL A 174 -1.23 -12.58 26.31
N MET A 175 -0.63 -13.41 27.16
CA MET A 175 0.56 -14.20 26.80
C MET A 175 0.26 -15.19 25.66
N TRP A 176 -0.85 -15.92 25.76
CA TRP A 176 -1.24 -16.88 24.73
C TRP A 176 -1.66 -16.22 23.43
N SER A 177 -2.36 -15.08 23.48
CA SER A 177 -2.66 -14.27 22.28
C SER A 177 -1.41 -13.79 21.59
N GLY A 178 -0.40 -13.34 22.35
CA GLY A 178 0.90 -12.96 21.81
C GLY A 178 1.64 -14.11 21.12
N LEU A 179 1.62 -15.29 21.71
CA LEU A 179 2.21 -16.49 21.09
C LEU A 179 1.48 -16.91 19.82
N LEU A 180 0.15 -16.89 19.84
CA LEU A 180 -0.66 -17.16 18.64
C LEU A 180 -0.41 -16.12 17.54
N GLY A 181 -0.16 -14.85 17.91
CA GLY A 181 0.25 -13.81 16.97
C GLY A 181 1.59 -14.11 16.30
N ILE A 182 2.56 -14.67 17.03
CA ILE A 182 3.82 -15.13 16.45
C ILE A 182 3.59 -16.31 15.48
N VAL A 183 2.67 -17.23 15.80
CA VAL A 183 2.28 -18.30 14.88
C VAL A 183 1.65 -17.72 13.62
N ALA A 184 0.78 -16.70 13.73
CA ALA A 184 0.21 -16.00 12.59
C ALA A 184 1.30 -15.36 11.71
N TYR A 185 2.35 -14.82 12.30
CA TYR A 185 3.51 -14.31 11.58
C TYR A 185 4.23 -15.38 10.75
N PHE A 186 4.39 -16.60 11.25
CA PHE A 186 4.98 -17.70 10.47
C PHE A 186 4.17 -18.01 9.21
N TRP A 187 2.84 -17.94 9.28
CA TRP A 187 1.98 -18.11 8.10
C TRP A 187 2.16 -16.95 7.10
N THR A 188 2.30 -15.71 7.59
CA THR A 188 2.57 -14.56 6.71
C THR A 188 3.93 -14.67 6.03
N LEU A 189 4.96 -15.16 6.71
CA LEU A 189 6.26 -15.44 6.10
C LEU A 189 6.14 -16.51 5.01
N TRP A 190 5.42 -17.58 5.27
CA TRP A 190 5.23 -18.64 4.29
C TRP A 190 4.42 -18.15 3.07
N ALA A 191 3.43 -17.31 3.28
CA ALA A 191 2.64 -16.71 2.22
C ALA A 191 3.48 -15.89 1.22
N GLN A 192 4.57 -15.27 1.67
CA GLN A 192 5.50 -14.53 0.81
C GLN A 192 6.19 -15.44 -0.24
N TYR A 193 6.39 -16.71 0.08
CA TYR A 193 7.05 -17.67 -0.82
C TYR A 193 6.09 -18.39 -1.77
N SER A 194 4.78 -18.37 -1.51
CA SER A 194 3.79 -19.13 -2.28
C SER A 194 2.51 -18.33 -2.54
N LYS A 195 2.25 -18.02 -3.81
CA LYS A 195 1.01 -17.34 -4.22
C LYS A 195 -0.27 -18.08 -3.79
N ARG A 196 -0.25 -19.41 -3.71
CA ARG A 196 -1.40 -20.21 -3.26
C ARG A 196 -1.66 -20.04 -1.76
N VAL A 197 -0.59 -20.02 -0.97
CA VAL A 197 -0.68 -19.80 0.48
C VAL A 197 -1.15 -18.38 0.76
N ASN A 198 -0.67 -17.39 0.00
CA ASN A 198 -1.10 -15.99 0.14
C ASN A 198 -2.62 -15.81 -0.08
N LEU A 199 -3.21 -16.53 -1.04
CA LEU A 199 -4.67 -16.48 -1.28
C LEU A 199 -5.50 -17.08 -0.14
N MET A 200 -4.91 -17.96 0.66
CA MET A 200 -5.56 -18.63 1.79
C MET A 200 -5.03 -18.17 3.15
N LEU A 201 -4.26 -17.09 3.17
CA LEU A 201 -3.59 -16.62 4.38
C LEU A 201 -4.60 -16.37 5.51
N GLU A 202 -5.64 -15.58 5.26
CA GLU A 202 -6.60 -15.16 6.25
C GLU A 202 -7.39 -16.37 6.84
N PRO A 203 -8.04 -17.24 6.04
CA PRO A 203 -8.85 -18.32 6.60
C PRO A 203 -7.99 -19.42 7.25
N VAL A 204 -6.80 -19.71 6.72
CA VAL A 204 -5.94 -20.74 7.31
C VAL A 204 -5.32 -20.25 8.61
N THR A 205 -4.85 -19.01 8.67
CA THR A 205 -4.28 -18.45 9.91
C THR A 205 -5.31 -18.39 11.02
N SER A 206 -6.53 -17.92 10.74
CA SER A 206 -7.60 -17.85 11.74
C SER A 206 -8.12 -19.25 12.15
N PHE A 207 -8.16 -20.21 11.23
CA PHE A 207 -8.48 -21.62 11.53
C PHE A 207 -7.44 -22.22 12.49
N VAL A 208 -6.16 -22.08 12.20
CA VAL A 208 -5.06 -22.60 13.04
C VAL A 208 -5.08 -21.91 14.41
N ALA A 209 -5.30 -20.60 14.44
CA ALA A 209 -5.41 -19.86 15.71
C ALA A 209 -6.57 -20.38 16.56
N GLY A 210 -7.75 -20.64 15.95
CA GLY A 210 -8.91 -21.22 16.63
C GLY A 210 -8.65 -22.62 17.20
N LEU A 211 -8.04 -23.47 16.39
CA LEU A 211 -7.71 -24.84 16.78
C LEU A 211 -6.67 -24.88 17.91
N LEU A 212 -5.62 -24.06 17.80
CA LEU A 212 -4.58 -23.95 18.84
C LEU A 212 -5.11 -23.33 20.13
N ALA A 213 -5.99 -22.32 20.06
CA ALA A 213 -6.62 -21.73 21.24
C ALA A 213 -7.46 -22.76 22.00
N CYS A 214 -8.22 -23.64 21.30
CA CYS A 214 -8.93 -24.75 21.93
C CYS A 214 -7.98 -25.76 22.57
N ALA A 215 -6.90 -26.13 21.89
CA ALA A 215 -5.89 -27.04 22.45
C ALA A 215 -5.21 -26.45 23.67
N ILE A 216 -4.87 -25.17 23.68
CA ILE A 216 -4.30 -24.46 24.83
C ILE A 216 -5.29 -24.47 25.99
N SER A 217 -6.56 -24.17 25.74
CA SER A 217 -7.62 -24.20 26.74
C SER A 217 -7.81 -25.58 27.37
N TYR A 218 -7.64 -26.64 26.59
CA TYR A 218 -7.81 -28.00 27.07
C TYR A 218 -6.59 -28.52 27.85
N TYR A 219 -5.37 -28.36 27.33
CA TYR A 219 -4.17 -29.00 27.90
C TYR A 219 -3.40 -28.13 28.88
N ILE A 220 -3.41 -26.80 28.76
CA ILE A 220 -2.45 -25.94 29.43
C ILE A 220 -3.12 -24.91 30.34
N ALA A 221 -4.14 -24.24 29.83
CA ALA A 221 -4.77 -23.09 30.48
C ALA A 221 -6.31 -23.24 30.51
N PRO A 222 -6.88 -24.14 31.32
CA PRO A 222 -8.33 -24.30 31.38
C PRO A 222 -9.02 -22.99 31.81
N GLY A 223 -10.17 -22.71 31.20
CA GLY A 223 -10.99 -21.54 31.57
C GLY A 223 -10.65 -20.23 30.85
N VAL A 224 -9.70 -20.19 29.90
CA VAL A 224 -9.40 -19.00 29.11
C VAL A 224 -10.49 -18.67 28.08
N ASN A 225 -10.62 -17.39 27.74
CA ASN A 225 -11.56 -16.92 26.75
C ASN A 225 -11.05 -17.20 25.32
N ILE A 226 -11.44 -18.35 24.74
CA ILE A 226 -11.03 -18.79 23.41
C ILE A 226 -11.37 -17.76 22.32
N PRO A 227 -12.62 -17.25 22.21
CA PRO A 227 -12.97 -16.22 21.21
C PRO A 227 -12.09 -14.97 21.29
N LEU A 228 -11.78 -14.49 22.49
CA LEU A 228 -10.95 -13.31 22.69
C LEU A 228 -9.50 -13.58 22.25
N MET A 229 -8.94 -14.74 22.61
CA MET A 229 -7.59 -15.13 22.19
C MET A 229 -7.47 -15.23 20.67
N VAL A 230 -8.47 -15.85 20.00
CA VAL A 230 -8.48 -15.97 18.53
C VAL A 230 -8.61 -14.60 17.87
N LEU A 231 -9.55 -13.78 18.33
CA LEU A 231 -9.74 -12.44 17.79
C LEU A 231 -8.46 -11.60 17.91
N SER A 232 -7.83 -11.64 19.08
CA SER A 232 -6.59 -10.89 19.33
C SER A 232 -5.43 -11.39 18.48
N SER A 233 -5.30 -12.71 18.28
CA SER A 233 -4.20 -13.28 17.50
C SER A 233 -4.24 -12.94 16.02
N VAL A 234 -5.42 -12.70 15.45
CA VAL A 234 -5.60 -12.37 14.02
C VAL A 234 -5.81 -10.89 13.76
N ILE A 235 -5.76 -10.03 14.78
CA ILE A 235 -6.09 -8.60 14.64
C ILE A 235 -5.26 -7.89 13.58
N ILE A 236 -3.99 -8.27 13.42
CA ILE A 236 -3.08 -7.68 12.43
C ILE A 236 -3.54 -7.97 11.00
N LEU A 237 -4.26 -9.08 10.77
CA LEU A 237 -4.82 -9.44 9.46
C LEU A 237 -6.18 -8.76 9.19
N VAL A 238 -6.73 -8.07 10.18
CA VAL A 238 -7.98 -7.32 10.00
C VAL A 238 -7.74 -6.10 9.12
N PRO A 239 -8.46 -5.93 8.01
CA PRO A 239 -8.20 -4.88 7.01
C PRO A 239 -8.74 -3.50 7.44
N GLY A 240 -8.39 -3.05 8.65
CA GLY A 240 -8.89 -1.78 9.21
C GLY A 240 -8.49 -0.57 8.36
N LEU A 241 -7.24 -0.53 7.91
CA LEU A 241 -6.74 0.54 7.06
C LEU A 241 -7.42 0.56 5.68
N SER A 242 -7.65 -0.62 5.07
CA SER A 242 -8.38 -0.72 3.80
C SER A 242 -9.82 -0.20 3.93
N LEU A 243 -10.48 -0.45 5.07
CA LEU A 243 -11.81 0.11 5.35
C LEU A 243 -11.78 1.63 5.49
N THR A 244 -10.85 2.19 6.27
CA THR A 244 -10.74 3.64 6.45
C THR A 244 -10.38 4.37 5.16
N MET A 245 -9.45 3.81 4.36
CA MET A 245 -9.11 4.36 3.05
C MET A 245 -10.28 4.26 2.06
N GLY A 246 -11.00 3.13 2.04
CA GLY A 246 -12.18 2.97 1.20
C GLY A 246 -13.26 4.00 1.53
N LEU A 247 -13.50 4.27 2.82
CA LEU A 247 -14.42 5.33 3.26
C LEU A 247 -13.93 6.74 2.85
N ALA A 248 -12.63 7.01 2.96
CA ALA A 248 -12.04 8.27 2.51
C ALA A 248 -12.18 8.45 0.99
N GLU A 249 -11.99 7.40 0.19
CA GLU A 249 -12.18 7.43 -1.25
C GLU A 249 -13.66 7.66 -1.62
N LEU A 250 -14.62 7.05 -0.91
CA LEU A 250 -16.04 7.30 -1.10
C LEU A 250 -16.41 8.75 -0.76
N SER A 251 -15.89 9.29 0.33
CA SER A 251 -16.14 10.68 0.72
C SER A 251 -15.57 11.69 -0.30
N SER A 252 -14.49 11.31 -0.97
CA SER A 252 -13.87 12.07 -2.07
C SER A 252 -14.53 11.82 -3.43
N ARG A 253 -15.70 11.14 -3.48
CA ARG A 253 -16.47 10.78 -4.68
C ARG A 253 -15.74 9.82 -5.65
N ASN A 254 -14.67 9.17 -5.24
CA ASN A 254 -14.02 8.09 -6.00
C ASN A 254 -14.78 6.76 -5.76
N LEU A 255 -16.01 6.70 -6.27
CA LEU A 255 -16.95 5.63 -5.96
C LEU A 255 -16.45 4.24 -6.39
N MET A 256 -15.83 4.13 -7.56
CA MET A 256 -15.32 2.84 -8.07
C MET A 256 -14.19 2.30 -7.20
N SER A 257 -13.24 3.13 -6.84
CA SER A 257 -12.10 2.73 -6.00
C SER A 257 -12.56 2.42 -4.57
N GLY A 258 -13.34 3.32 -3.96
CA GLY A 258 -13.80 3.17 -2.58
C GLY A 258 -14.70 1.95 -2.38
N THR A 259 -15.68 1.72 -3.26
CA THR A 259 -16.55 0.53 -3.16
C THR A 259 -15.78 -0.78 -3.35
N ALA A 260 -14.86 -0.83 -4.31
CA ALA A 260 -14.06 -2.02 -4.55
C ALA A 260 -13.16 -2.34 -3.33
N ARG A 261 -12.53 -1.33 -2.72
CA ARG A 261 -11.68 -1.49 -1.53
C ARG A 261 -12.48 -1.93 -0.30
N ILE A 262 -13.66 -1.36 -0.08
CA ILE A 262 -14.54 -1.77 1.02
C ILE A 262 -15.01 -3.22 0.82
N MET A 263 -15.40 -3.59 -0.39
CA MET A 263 -15.88 -4.94 -0.69
C MET A 263 -14.76 -5.97 -0.50
N ASP A 264 -13.53 -5.65 -0.89
CA ASP A 264 -12.36 -6.50 -0.64
C ASP A 264 -12.11 -6.67 0.86
N ALA A 265 -12.16 -5.59 1.64
CA ALA A 265 -12.00 -5.64 3.09
C ALA A 265 -13.10 -6.46 3.78
N ILE A 266 -14.37 -6.33 3.34
CA ILE A 266 -15.47 -7.16 3.84
C ILE A 266 -15.22 -8.64 3.54
N MET A 267 -14.72 -8.97 2.35
CA MET A 267 -14.40 -10.35 1.98
C MET A 267 -13.24 -10.90 2.85
N GLN A 268 -12.23 -10.09 3.15
CA GLN A 268 -11.15 -10.48 4.06
C GLN A 268 -11.68 -10.75 5.48
N LEU A 269 -12.54 -9.87 6.02
CA LEU A 269 -13.20 -10.09 7.31
C LEU A 269 -14.03 -11.37 7.31
N PHE A 270 -14.77 -11.64 6.24
CA PHE A 270 -15.54 -12.87 6.12
C PHE A 270 -14.67 -14.13 6.15
N LYS A 271 -13.54 -14.12 5.42
CA LYS A 271 -12.56 -15.22 5.43
C LYS A 271 -11.95 -15.44 6.83
N LEU A 272 -11.59 -14.36 7.55
CA LEU A 272 -11.08 -14.44 8.91
C LEU A 272 -12.12 -15.02 9.87
N TYR A 273 -13.36 -14.51 9.83
CA TYR A 273 -14.46 -15.01 10.65
C TYR A 273 -14.75 -16.48 10.39
N PHE A 274 -14.87 -16.86 9.11
CA PHE A 274 -15.16 -18.24 8.72
C PHE A 274 -14.05 -19.21 9.16
N GLY A 275 -12.77 -18.82 8.97
CA GLY A 275 -11.64 -19.62 9.43
C GLY A 275 -11.64 -19.79 10.95
N ALA A 276 -11.85 -18.71 11.70
CA ALA A 276 -11.94 -18.76 13.16
C ALA A 276 -13.08 -19.63 13.65
N PHE A 277 -14.27 -19.46 13.05
CA PHE A 277 -15.45 -20.27 13.38
C PHE A 277 -15.20 -21.77 13.16
N LEU A 278 -14.65 -22.14 12.00
CA LEU A 278 -14.32 -23.54 11.72
C LEU A 278 -13.24 -24.07 12.66
N GLY A 279 -12.18 -23.28 12.93
CA GLY A 279 -11.11 -23.67 13.84
C GLY A 279 -11.61 -23.95 15.25
N ILE A 280 -12.45 -23.07 15.79
CA ILE A 280 -13.07 -23.24 17.11
C ILE A 280 -14.05 -24.44 17.10
N SER A 281 -14.87 -24.59 16.06
CA SER A 281 -15.85 -25.70 15.98
C SER A 281 -15.16 -27.05 15.93
N VAL A 282 -14.12 -27.19 15.12
CA VAL A 282 -13.30 -28.41 15.06
C VAL A 282 -12.56 -28.62 16.37
N GLY A 283 -12.00 -27.55 16.96
CA GLY A 283 -11.33 -27.63 18.26
C GLY A 283 -12.25 -28.13 19.37
N PHE A 284 -13.48 -27.64 19.48
CA PHE A 284 -14.47 -28.13 20.44
C PHE A 284 -14.89 -29.57 20.16
N SER A 285 -14.98 -29.98 18.92
CA SER A 285 -15.27 -31.37 18.57
C SER A 285 -14.16 -32.35 18.97
N LEU A 286 -12.90 -31.91 18.90
CA LEU A 286 -11.72 -32.74 19.21
C LEU A 286 -11.38 -32.76 20.71
N PHE A 287 -11.45 -31.59 21.37
CA PHE A 287 -10.97 -31.42 22.75
C PHE A 287 -12.10 -31.24 23.76
N GLY A 288 -13.34 -31.01 23.32
CA GLY A 288 -14.46 -30.63 24.18
C GLY A 288 -14.48 -29.13 24.49
N ALA A 289 -15.62 -28.66 24.95
CA ALA A 289 -15.82 -27.27 25.38
C ALA A 289 -15.51 -27.16 26.88
N ASN A 290 -14.47 -26.41 27.23
CA ASN A 290 -14.23 -26.02 28.62
C ASN A 290 -15.06 -24.77 28.93
N GLU A 291 -15.66 -24.73 30.12
CA GLU A 291 -16.35 -23.54 30.61
C GLU A 291 -15.34 -22.40 30.85
N PHE A 292 -15.72 -21.22 30.35
CA PHE A 292 -14.95 -20.01 30.60
C PHE A 292 -15.06 -19.63 32.06
N VAL A 293 -13.93 -19.46 32.73
CA VAL A 293 -13.87 -18.95 34.10
C VAL A 293 -13.26 -17.57 34.06
N PRO A 294 -14.03 -16.52 34.34
CA PRO A 294 -13.50 -15.15 34.30
C PRO A 294 -12.40 -14.98 35.37
N GLU A 295 -11.19 -14.70 34.90
CA GLU A 295 -10.08 -14.27 35.78
C GLU A 295 -10.11 -12.74 35.95
N ALA A 296 -9.42 -12.25 36.99
CA ALA A 296 -9.30 -10.82 37.20
C ALA A 296 -8.66 -10.14 35.98
N SER A 297 -9.32 -9.15 35.43
CA SER A 297 -8.78 -8.30 34.39
C SER A 297 -7.53 -7.55 34.89
N LEU A 298 -6.62 -7.23 33.98
CA LEU A 298 -5.44 -6.45 34.30
C LEU A 298 -5.82 -5.07 34.90
N PRO A 299 -4.97 -4.51 35.77
CA PRO A 299 -5.24 -3.19 36.34
C PRO A 299 -5.31 -2.12 35.28
N PHE A 300 -6.08 -1.05 35.54
CA PHE A 300 -6.35 0.03 34.57
C PHE A 300 -5.11 0.66 33.91
N TRP A 301 -3.97 0.73 34.60
CA TRP A 301 -2.73 1.23 34.01
C TRP A 301 -2.20 0.34 32.87
N ALA A 302 -2.54 -0.95 32.87
CA ALA A 302 -2.13 -1.87 31.81
C ALA A 302 -2.77 -1.53 30.46
N THR A 303 -3.96 -0.95 30.45
CA THR A 303 -4.63 -0.45 29.23
C THR A 303 -3.81 0.66 28.57
N TRP A 304 -3.23 1.57 29.35
CA TRP A 304 -2.36 2.63 28.83
C TRP A 304 -1.06 2.07 28.24
N LEU A 305 -0.49 1.07 28.89
CA LEU A 305 0.68 0.36 28.37
C LEU A 305 0.35 -0.36 27.05
N ALA A 306 -0.84 -0.96 26.94
CA ALA A 306 -1.30 -1.61 25.72
C ALA A 306 -1.44 -0.62 24.55
N VAL A 307 -1.99 0.56 24.79
CA VAL A 307 -2.09 1.64 23.77
C VAL A 307 -0.72 2.07 23.28
N PHE A 308 0.27 2.12 24.17
CA PHE A 308 1.64 2.50 23.81
C PHE A 308 2.36 1.41 23.00
N LEU A 309 2.06 0.13 23.23
CA LEU A 309 2.70 -1.01 22.56
C LEU A 309 2.02 -1.40 21.23
N LEU A 310 0.80 -0.94 20.98
CA LEU A 310 0.02 -1.20 19.77
C LEU A 310 0.47 -0.28 18.65
#